data_c8d2e1200ca2c57f1bed789fb5131430
#
_entry.id   c8d2e1200ca2c57f1bed789fb5131430
#
_cell.length_a   1.000
_cell.length_b   1.000
_cell.length_c   1.000
_cell.angle_alpha   90.00
_cell.angle_beta   90.00
_cell.angle_gamma   90.00
#
_symmetry.space_group_name_H-M   'P 1'
#
loop_
_entity.id
_entity.type
_entity.pdbx_description
1 polymer ?
#
loop_
_entity_poly.entity_id
_entity_poly.type
_entity_poly.pdbx_seq_one_letter_code
_entity_poly.pdbx_strand_id
1 'polypeptide(L)'
;VGSGIVVNGQLLYGCDGFAGELGHMIVTPVNGRPCGCGRSGCLETYCSATGVVRTAKEMLANNPDTTSSLKNIPLDKLTSLDIYNEAMKQDELALQIFKQTGEMIGEACANVATVLSPEAFIFFGGLANAGDLLMNPIKEAYEKHVLSLYQGKAKFLISGLKGASAAVLGASAMAWEI
;
A
#
# COMPACT_ATOMS: atom_id res chain seq x y z
N VAL A 1 3.31 6.51 1.11
CA VAL A 1 1.98 5.98 1.51
C VAL A 1 1.38 6.95 2.52
N GLY A 2 0.39 7.71 2.08
CA GLY A 2 -0.38 8.56 2.98
C GLY A 2 -1.66 7.87 3.44
N SER A 3 -2.24 8.36 4.53
CA SER A 3 -3.52 7.88 5.04
C SER A 3 -4.22 8.96 5.88
N GLY A 4 -5.52 8.80 6.04
CA GLY A 4 -6.34 9.61 6.92
C GLY A 4 -7.36 8.73 7.63
N ILE A 5 -7.73 9.11 8.83
CA ILE A 5 -8.67 8.39 9.69
C ILE A 5 -9.91 9.25 9.87
N VAL A 6 -11.08 8.73 9.51
CA VAL A 6 -12.36 9.42 9.69
C VAL A 6 -13.18 8.69 10.75
N VAL A 7 -13.61 9.40 11.76
CA VAL A 7 -14.43 8.89 12.89
C VAL A 7 -15.69 9.73 12.99
N ASN A 8 -16.85 9.10 12.89
CA ASN A 8 -18.16 9.79 12.94
C ASN A 8 -18.28 10.95 11.93
N GLY A 9 -17.73 10.76 10.73
CA GLY A 9 -17.74 11.76 9.67
C GLY A 9 -16.70 12.88 9.80
N GLN A 10 -15.88 12.87 10.85
CA GLN A 10 -14.85 13.87 11.09
C GLN A 10 -13.44 13.30 10.91
N LEU A 11 -12.53 14.08 10.33
CA LEU A 11 -11.13 13.72 10.22
C LEU A 11 -10.47 13.72 11.60
N LEU A 12 -9.78 12.64 11.93
CA LEU A 12 -8.98 12.55 13.13
C LEU A 12 -7.64 13.25 12.93
N TYR A 13 -7.43 14.37 13.59
CA TYR A 13 -6.17 15.14 13.52
C TYR A 13 -5.09 14.63 14.47
N GLY A 14 -5.47 14.09 15.63
CA GLY A 14 -4.54 13.85 16.73
C GLY A 14 -4.14 15.15 17.45
N CYS A 15 -3.25 15.04 18.44
CA CYS A 15 -2.81 16.18 19.24
C CYS A 15 -2.08 17.25 18.40
N ASP A 16 -1.20 16.81 17.51
CA ASP A 16 -0.31 17.67 16.74
C ASP A 16 -0.64 17.69 15.23
N GLY A 17 -1.81 17.16 14.84
CA GLY A 17 -2.23 17.12 13.43
C GLY A 17 -1.61 15.98 12.61
N PHE A 18 -0.92 15.01 13.23
CA PHE A 18 -0.20 13.94 12.55
C PHE A 18 -0.87 12.56 12.63
N ALA A 19 -2.15 12.50 13.05
CA ALA A 19 -2.85 11.22 13.05
C ALA A 19 -2.98 10.66 11.62
N GLY A 20 -2.78 9.35 11.49
CA GLY A 20 -2.93 8.70 10.19
C GLY A 20 -1.63 8.52 9.41
N GLU A 21 -0.46 8.73 9.99
CA GLU A 21 0.85 8.46 9.37
C GLU A 21 1.14 6.95 9.25
N LEU A 22 0.16 6.17 8.73
CA LEU A 22 0.24 4.70 8.65
C LEU A 22 1.35 4.21 7.72
N GLY A 23 1.73 5.00 6.71
CA GLY A 23 2.88 4.69 5.85
C GLY A 23 4.19 4.55 6.62
N HIS A 24 4.27 5.15 7.80
CA HIS A 24 5.43 5.08 8.68
C HIS A 24 5.33 4.04 9.81
N MET A 25 4.32 3.18 9.77
CA MET A 25 4.31 1.97 10.62
C MET A 25 5.49 1.08 10.25
N ILE A 26 6.22 0.59 11.27
CA ILE A 26 7.33 -0.34 11.06
C ILE A 26 6.74 -1.73 10.85
N VAL A 27 6.85 -2.24 9.62
CA VAL A 27 6.39 -3.59 9.22
C VAL A 27 7.56 -4.57 9.09
N THR A 28 8.78 -4.07 9.02
CA THR A 28 10.00 -4.89 8.98
C THR A 28 10.98 -4.36 10.03
N PRO A 29 10.87 -4.81 11.30
CA PRO A 29 11.63 -4.23 12.41
C PRO A 29 13.12 -4.60 12.37
N VAL A 30 13.48 -5.71 11.72
CA VAL A 30 14.86 -6.18 11.61
C VAL A 30 15.31 -6.12 10.16
N ASN A 31 16.47 -5.50 9.91
CA ASN A 31 17.03 -5.32 8.56
C ASN A 31 16.07 -4.64 7.57
N GLY A 32 15.16 -3.80 8.07
CA GLY A 32 14.21 -3.06 7.26
C GLY A 32 14.87 -2.01 6.38
N ARG A 33 14.25 -1.70 5.25
CA ARG A 33 14.72 -0.68 4.31
C ARG A 33 14.74 0.70 4.97
N PRO A 34 15.80 1.49 4.76
CA PRO A 34 15.84 2.87 5.25
C PRO A 34 14.73 3.69 4.63
N CYS A 35 14.08 4.51 5.48
CA CYS A 35 12.97 5.41 5.14
C CYS A 35 13.42 6.87 5.21
N GLY A 36 12.82 7.73 4.39
CA GLY A 36 13.07 9.18 4.40
C GLY A 36 12.72 9.87 5.73
N CYS A 37 11.91 9.22 6.60
CA CYS A 37 11.60 9.73 7.93
C CYS A 37 12.74 9.52 8.96
N GLY A 38 13.88 8.97 8.56
CA GLY A 38 15.03 8.68 9.43
C GLY A 38 14.98 7.32 10.12
N ARG A 39 13.86 6.56 10.01
CA ARG A 39 13.72 5.20 10.54
C ARG A 39 13.94 4.15 9.45
N SER A 40 13.87 2.87 9.83
CA SER A 40 13.93 1.75 8.88
C SER A 40 12.70 0.85 9.03
N GLY A 41 12.34 0.16 7.93
CA GLY A 41 11.26 -0.83 7.94
C GLY A 41 9.85 -0.27 7.83
N CYS A 42 9.68 1.00 7.49
CA CYS A 42 8.37 1.62 7.30
C CYS A 42 7.61 1.00 6.12
N LEU A 43 6.29 0.84 6.26
CA LEU A 43 5.38 0.31 5.23
C LEU A 43 5.59 0.99 3.87
N GLU A 44 5.76 2.31 3.87
CA GLU A 44 6.00 3.10 2.66
C GLU A 44 7.18 2.60 1.83
N THR A 45 8.25 2.14 2.48
CA THR A 45 9.46 1.68 1.77
C THR A 45 9.26 0.39 0.97
N TYR A 46 8.14 -0.29 1.17
CA TYR A 46 7.73 -1.50 0.47
C TYR A 46 6.49 -1.28 -0.39
N CYS A 47 5.51 -0.55 0.10
CA CYS A 47 4.16 -0.48 -0.47
C CYS A 47 3.83 0.84 -1.18
N SER A 48 4.76 1.78 -1.31
CA SER A 48 4.62 2.92 -2.23
C SER A 48 5.01 2.53 -3.65
N ALA A 49 4.71 3.37 -4.65
CA ALA A 49 5.15 3.15 -6.02
C ALA A 49 6.67 2.93 -6.13
N THR A 50 7.45 3.73 -5.40
CA THR A 50 8.91 3.57 -5.30
C THR A 50 9.30 2.33 -4.51
N GLY A 51 8.55 1.95 -3.48
CA GLY A 51 8.74 0.75 -2.70
C GLY A 51 8.59 -0.52 -3.53
N VAL A 52 7.55 -0.58 -4.36
CA VAL A 52 7.31 -1.68 -5.31
C VAL A 52 8.46 -1.82 -6.31
N VAL A 53 8.97 -0.69 -6.84
CA VAL A 53 10.16 -0.70 -7.71
C VAL A 53 11.40 -1.19 -6.99
N ARG A 54 11.61 -0.80 -5.72
CA ARG A 54 12.72 -1.34 -4.90
C ARG A 54 12.61 -2.84 -4.73
N THR A 55 11.42 -3.36 -4.44
CA THR A 55 11.16 -4.80 -4.36
C THR A 55 11.52 -5.50 -5.68
N ALA A 56 11.10 -4.95 -6.82
CA ALA A 56 11.43 -5.51 -8.12
C ALA A 56 12.94 -5.57 -8.36
N LYS A 57 13.66 -4.49 -8.05
CA LYS A 57 15.13 -4.43 -8.19
C LYS A 57 15.83 -5.47 -7.31
N GLU A 58 15.41 -5.60 -6.06
CA GLU A 58 15.95 -6.60 -5.14
C GLU A 58 15.67 -8.03 -5.61
N MET A 59 14.46 -8.31 -6.09
CA MET A 59 14.09 -9.63 -6.59
C MET A 59 14.85 -10.00 -7.89
N LEU A 60 15.03 -9.03 -8.79
CA LEU A 60 15.84 -9.21 -10.00
C LEU A 60 17.32 -9.47 -9.66
N ALA A 61 17.87 -8.73 -8.70
CA ALA A 61 19.26 -8.92 -8.25
C ALA A 61 19.48 -10.30 -7.60
N ASN A 62 18.49 -10.79 -6.84
CA ASN A 62 18.54 -12.09 -6.16
C ASN A 62 18.21 -13.28 -7.10
N ASN A 63 17.67 -13.02 -8.28
CA ASN A 63 17.31 -14.06 -9.25
C ASN A 63 17.80 -13.68 -10.67
N PRO A 64 19.11 -13.74 -10.93
CA PRO A 64 19.69 -13.34 -12.21
C PRO A 64 19.20 -14.20 -13.39
N ASP A 65 18.83 -15.44 -13.13
CA ASP A 65 18.36 -16.40 -14.14
C ASP A 65 16.83 -16.31 -14.38
N THR A 66 16.16 -15.31 -13.82
CA THR A 66 14.70 -15.14 -14.00
C THR A 66 14.33 -15.05 -15.47
N THR A 67 13.20 -15.63 -15.83
CA THR A 67 12.58 -15.50 -17.17
C THR A 67 11.73 -14.22 -17.31
N SER A 68 11.56 -13.46 -16.21
CA SER A 68 10.77 -12.23 -16.20
C SER A 68 11.22 -11.21 -17.23
N SER A 69 10.27 -10.62 -17.92
CA SER A 69 10.49 -9.54 -18.89
C SER A 69 10.98 -8.25 -18.22
N LEU A 70 10.79 -8.10 -16.92
CA LEU A 70 11.28 -6.94 -16.15
C LEU A 70 12.81 -6.79 -16.23
N LYS A 71 13.57 -7.89 -16.42
CA LYS A 71 15.03 -7.83 -16.57
C LYS A 71 15.50 -7.08 -17.82
N ASN A 72 14.63 -6.91 -18.80
CA ASN A 72 14.93 -6.19 -20.05
C ASN A 72 14.76 -4.67 -19.91
N ILE A 73 14.22 -4.21 -18.80
CA ILE A 73 14.02 -2.78 -18.52
C ILE A 73 15.23 -2.28 -17.72
N PRO A 74 15.93 -1.22 -18.16
CA PRO A 74 16.99 -0.61 -17.37
C PRO A 74 16.51 -0.27 -15.96
N LEU A 75 17.26 -0.69 -14.93
CA LEU A 75 16.82 -0.56 -13.53
C LEU A 75 16.58 0.90 -13.09
N ASP A 76 17.27 1.86 -13.68
CA ASP A 76 17.09 3.29 -13.44
C ASP A 76 15.79 3.85 -14.06
N LYS A 77 15.22 3.16 -15.05
CA LYS A 77 13.97 3.52 -15.74
C LYS A 77 12.77 2.70 -15.30
N LEU A 78 12.98 1.64 -14.52
CA LEU A 78 11.90 0.77 -14.07
C LEU A 78 10.91 1.54 -13.20
N THR A 79 9.62 1.44 -13.54
CA THR A 79 8.50 2.08 -12.83
C THR A 79 7.52 1.04 -12.28
N SER A 80 6.67 1.45 -11.35
CA SER A 80 5.58 0.59 -10.84
C SER A 80 4.54 0.28 -11.93
N LEU A 81 4.40 1.15 -12.93
CA LEU A 81 3.54 0.89 -14.09
C LEU A 81 4.09 -0.22 -14.98
N ASP A 82 5.40 -0.28 -15.17
CA ASP A 82 6.02 -1.38 -15.93
C ASP A 82 5.78 -2.72 -15.24
N ILE A 83 5.93 -2.75 -13.90
CA ILE A 83 5.67 -3.96 -13.11
C ILE A 83 4.20 -4.38 -13.25
N TYR A 84 3.26 -3.41 -13.19
CA TYR A 84 1.85 -3.68 -13.45
C TYR A 84 1.60 -4.24 -14.84
N ASN A 85 2.17 -3.62 -15.88
CA ASN A 85 1.99 -4.06 -17.26
C ASN A 85 2.51 -5.50 -17.48
N GLU A 86 3.62 -5.86 -16.87
CA GLU A 86 4.16 -7.23 -16.97
C GLU A 86 3.31 -8.22 -16.14
N ALA A 87 2.80 -7.82 -14.96
CA ALA A 87 1.88 -8.65 -14.19
C ALA A 87 0.59 -8.95 -14.98
N MET A 88 0.08 -7.98 -15.74
CA MET A 88 -1.09 -8.18 -16.62
C MET A 88 -0.81 -9.15 -17.78
N LYS A 89 0.45 -9.36 -18.12
CA LYS A 89 0.90 -10.38 -19.09
C LYS A 89 1.26 -11.72 -18.43
N GLN A 90 0.92 -11.87 -17.13
CA GLN A 90 1.19 -13.09 -16.35
C GLN A 90 2.68 -13.34 -16.09
N ASP A 91 3.50 -12.30 -16.03
CA ASP A 91 4.88 -12.40 -15.59
C ASP A 91 4.93 -12.81 -14.11
N GLU A 92 5.51 -13.97 -13.81
CA GLU A 92 5.50 -14.55 -12.48
C GLU A 92 6.17 -13.66 -11.42
N LEU A 93 7.29 -13.01 -11.77
CA LEU A 93 7.99 -12.12 -10.85
C LEU A 93 7.15 -10.88 -10.53
N ALA A 94 6.53 -10.29 -11.56
CA ALA A 94 5.66 -9.14 -11.39
C ALA A 94 4.42 -9.47 -10.55
N LEU A 95 3.81 -10.63 -10.76
CA LEU A 95 2.72 -11.14 -9.93
C LEU A 95 3.15 -11.33 -8.47
N GLN A 96 4.34 -11.90 -8.24
CA GLN A 96 4.89 -12.09 -6.90
C GLN A 96 5.13 -10.76 -6.18
N ILE A 97 5.60 -9.73 -6.89
CA ILE A 97 5.79 -8.39 -6.34
C ILE A 97 4.46 -7.80 -5.86
N PHE A 98 3.40 -7.88 -6.68
CA PHE A 98 2.07 -7.41 -6.28
C PHE A 98 1.49 -8.19 -5.12
N LYS A 99 1.66 -9.51 -5.12
CA LYS A 99 1.25 -10.39 -4.03
C LYS A 99 1.93 -9.97 -2.72
N GLN A 100 3.25 -9.87 -2.70
CA GLN A 100 4.02 -9.46 -1.52
C GLN A 100 3.61 -8.07 -1.03
N THR A 101 3.40 -7.12 -1.97
CA THR A 101 2.95 -5.76 -1.63
C THR A 101 1.57 -5.80 -0.97
N GLY A 102 0.63 -6.56 -1.52
CA GLY A 102 -0.70 -6.71 -0.97
C GLY A 102 -0.70 -7.40 0.39
N GLU A 103 0.11 -8.45 0.57
CA GLU A 103 0.26 -9.14 1.85
C GLU A 103 0.73 -8.17 2.95
N MET A 104 1.75 -7.38 2.70
CA MET A 104 2.25 -6.38 3.66
C MET A 104 1.21 -5.30 4.01
N ILE A 105 0.44 -4.84 3.03
CA ILE A 105 -0.65 -3.89 3.27
C ILE A 105 -1.75 -4.56 4.11
N GLY A 106 -2.13 -5.80 3.80
CA GLY A 106 -3.16 -6.54 4.52
C GLY A 106 -2.81 -6.76 5.98
N GLU A 107 -1.56 -7.15 6.27
CA GLU A 107 -1.03 -7.26 7.63
C GLU A 107 -1.06 -5.92 8.38
N ALA A 108 -0.66 -4.84 7.71
CA ALA A 108 -0.73 -3.49 8.28
C ALA A 108 -2.19 -3.09 8.59
N CYS A 109 -3.14 -3.39 7.69
CA CYS A 109 -4.56 -3.15 7.92
C CYS A 109 -5.09 -3.98 9.10
N ALA A 110 -4.63 -5.22 9.30
CA ALA A 110 -5.01 -6.04 10.44
C ALA A 110 -4.55 -5.42 11.77
N ASN A 111 -3.33 -4.87 11.82
CA ASN A 111 -2.83 -4.13 12.97
C ASN A 111 -3.67 -2.87 13.25
N VAL A 112 -4.00 -2.12 12.20
CA VAL A 112 -4.86 -0.92 12.30
C VAL A 112 -6.27 -1.28 12.78
N ALA A 113 -6.83 -2.41 12.32
CA ALA A 113 -8.13 -2.88 12.77
C ALA A 113 -8.17 -3.17 14.27
N THR A 114 -7.08 -3.68 14.83
CA THR A 114 -6.95 -3.93 16.27
C THR A 114 -7.04 -2.66 17.10
N VAL A 115 -6.58 -1.52 16.55
CA VAL A 115 -6.57 -0.21 17.25
C VAL A 115 -7.84 0.58 16.99
N LEU A 116 -8.34 0.59 15.75
CA LEU A 116 -9.39 1.52 15.29
C LEU A 116 -10.74 0.85 15.02
N SER A 117 -10.78 -0.48 14.83
CA SER A 117 -11.99 -1.21 14.44
C SER A 117 -12.77 -0.54 13.27
N PRO A 118 -12.13 -0.28 12.12
CA PRO A 118 -12.73 0.51 11.06
C PRO A 118 -13.85 -0.27 10.34
N GLU A 119 -14.88 0.46 9.88
CA GLU A 119 -15.89 -0.10 9.00
C GLU A 119 -15.33 -0.46 7.62
N ALA A 120 -14.42 0.39 7.11
CA ALA A 120 -13.85 0.23 5.77
C ALA A 120 -12.41 0.74 5.69
N PHE A 121 -11.63 0.10 4.81
CA PHE A 121 -10.39 0.60 4.25
C PHE A 121 -10.65 1.06 2.82
N ILE A 122 -10.40 2.34 2.53
CA ILE A 122 -10.63 2.93 1.20
C ILE A 122 -9.28 3.24 0.58
N PHE A 123 -8.97 2.59 -0.54
CA PHE A 123 -7.71 2.73 -1.24
C PHE A 123 -7.84 3.69 -2.42
N PHE A 124 -6.87 4.56 -2.60
CA PHE A 124 -6.76 5.42 -3.77
C PHE A 124 -5.30 5.64 -4.18
N GLY A 125 -5.09 6.22 -5.37
CA GLY A 125 -3.75 6.44 -5.91
C GLY A 125 -3.34 5.41 -6.96
N GLY A 126 -2.15 5.58 -7.52
CA GLY A 126 -1.70 4.83 -8.69
C GLY A 126 -1.70 3.32 -8.51
N LEU A 127 -1.23 2.83 -7.36
CA LEU A 127 -1.21 1.38 -7.08
C LEU A 127 -2.60 0.78 -6.90
N ALA A 128 -3.57 1.54 -6.36
CA ALA A 128 -4.95 1.06 -6.21
C ALA A 128 -5.62 0.78 -7.56
N ASN A 129 -5.15 1.42 -8.66
CA ASN A 129 -5.63 1.16 -10.01
C ASN A 129 -5.29 -0.25 -10.52
N ALA A 130 -4.40 -0.98 -9.84
CA ALA A 130 -4.13 -2.38 -10.15
C ALA A 130 -5.33 -3.30 -9.84
N GLY A 131 -6.36 -2.79 -9.18
CA GLY A 131 -7.60 -3.53 -8.94
C GLY A 131 -7.36 -4.82 -8.15
N ASP A 132 -7.97 -5.91 -8.61
CA ASP A 132 -7.91 -7.20 -7.93
C ASP A 132 -6.51 -7.77 -7.79
N LEU A 133 -5.57 -7.40 -8.66
CA LEU A 133 -4.17 -7.81 -8.58
C LEU A 133 -3.53 -7.40 -7.24
N LEU A 134 -3.92 -6.25 -6.70
CA LEU A 134 -3.47 -5.76 -5.41
C LEU A 134 -4.48 -6.05 -4.29
N MET A 135 -5.78 -5.87 -4.58
CA MET A 135 -6.82 -5.93 -3.55
C MET A 135 -7.07 -7.34 -3.00
N ASN A 136 -6.93 -8.39 -3.84
CA ASN A 136 -7.12 -9.76 -3.38
C ASN A 136 -6.05 -10.17 -2.36
N PRO A 137 -4.72 -10.01 -2.63
CA PRO A 137 -3.72 -10.28 -1.61
C PRO A 137 -3.88 -9.47 -0.33
N ILE A 138 -4.34 -8.20 -0.42
CA ILE A 138 -4.63 -7.38 0.75
C ILE A 138 -5.72 -8.03 1.61
N LYS A 139 -6.85 -8.40 1.01
CA LYS A 139 -7.99 -8.99 1.72
C LYS A 139 -7.61 -10.34 2.35
N GLU A 140 -6.93 -11.19 1.58
CA GLU A 140 -6.49 -12.51 2.06
C GLU A 140 -5.54 -12.38 3.25
N ALA A 141 -4.54 -11.50 3.17
CA ALA A 141 -3.62 -11.27 4.27
C ALA A 141 -4.30 -10.64 5.49
N TYR A 142 -5.21 -9.70 5.27
CA TYR A 142 -6.01 -9.12 6.35
C TYR A 142 -6.80 -10.20 7.10
N GLU A 143 -7.58 -11.00 6.40
CA GLU A 143 -8.42 -12.04 7.01
C GLU A 143 -7.58 -13.10 7.76
N LYS A 144 -6.39 -13.38 7.27
CA LYS A 144 -5.44 -14.31 7.90
C LYS A 144 -4.85 -13.77 9.21
N HIS A 145 -4.59 -12.46 9.28
CA HIS A 145 -3.83 -11.85 10.38
C HIS A 145 -4.68 -11.08 11.38
N VAL A 146 -5.90 -10.69 11.01
CA VAL A 146 -6.78 -9.94 11.91
C VAL A 146 -7.32 -10.84 13.03
N LEU A 147 -7.57 -10.25 14.20
CA LEU A 147 -8.24 -10.96 15.28
C LEU A 147 -9.58 -11.52 14.81
N SER A 148 -9.92 -12.73 15.23
CA SER A 148 -11.12 -13.44 14.79
C SER A 148 -12.41 -12.65 14.95
N LEU A 149 -12.47 -11.78 15.96
CA LEU A 149 -13.63 -10.90 16.19
C LEU A 149 -13.85 -9.85 15.08
N TYR A 150 -12.83 -9.55 14.26
CA TYR A 150 -12.91 -8.59 13.16
C TYR A 150 -13.02 -9.25 11.77
N GLN A 151 -12.85 -10.58 11.69
CA GLN A 151 -12.92 -11.30 10.42
C GLN A 151 -14.25 -11.05 9.71
N GLY A 152 -14.23 -10.80 8.42
CA GLY A 152 -15.39 -10.56 7.58
C GLY A 152 -16.14 -9.25 7.84
N LYS A 153 -15.64 -8.36 8.72
CA LYS A 153 -16.36 -7.13 9.11
C LYS A 153 -15.92 -5.90 8.32
N ALA A 154 -14.61 -5.72 8.13
CA ALA A 154 -14.11 -4.55 7.42
C ALA A 154 -14.34 -4.65 5.90
N LYS A 155 -14.78 -3.56 5.29
CA LYS A 155 -14.92 -3.45 3.84
C LYS A 155 -13.61 -2.97 3.23
N PHE A 156 -13.22 -3.54 2.08
CA PHE A 156 -12.06 -3.12 1.31
C PHE A 156 -12.54 -2.52 0.00
N LEU A 157 -12.39 -1.20 -0.16
CA LEU A 157 -12.98 -0.45 -1.25
C LEU A 157 -11.89 0.31 -2.03
N ILE A 158 -12.10 0.46 -3.33
CA ILE A 158 -11.31 1.39 -4.15
C ILE A 158 -12.12 2.68 -4.27
N SER A 159 -11.47 3.83 -4.04
CA SER A 159 -12.12 5.13 -4.13
C SER A 159 -12.73 5.37 -5.52
N GLY A 160 -13.94 5.89 -5.55
CA GLY A 160 -14.57 6.38 -6.78
C GLY A 160 -13.98 7.68 -7.31
N LEU A 161 -13.19 8.39 -6.50
CA LEU A 161 -12.49 9.62 -6.93
C LEU A 161 -11.27 9.24 -7.77
N LYS A 162 -11.23 9.73 -9.03
CA LYS A 162 -10.17 9.38 -9.97
C LYS A 162 -9.12 10.49 -10.08
N GLY A 163 -7.84 10.07 -10.17
CA GLY A 163 -6.71 10.94 -10.51
C GLY A 163 -6.30 11.94 -9.42
N ALA A 164 -5.49 12.93 -9.83
CA ALA A 164 -4.99 13.99 -8.95
C ALA A 164 -6.08 14.85 -8.30
N SER A 165 -7.31 14.82 -8.85
CA SER A 165 -8.46 15.53 -8.30
C SER A 165 -8.85 15.05 -6.89
N ALA A 166 -8.57 13.80 -6.52
CA ALA A 166 -8.92 13.28 -5.19
C ALA A 166 -8.21 14.05 -4.06
N ALA A 167 -6.91 14.31 -4.21
CA ALA A 167 -6.15 15.08 -3.21
C ALA A 167 -6.60 16.55 -3.15
N VAL A 168 -6.85 17.16 -4.31
CA VAL A 168 -7.34 18.55 -4.40
C VAL A 168 -8.74 18.67 -3.81
N LEU A 169 -9.64 17.74 -4.11
CA LEU A 169 -11.00 17.71 -3.54
C LEU A 169 -10.97 17.49 -2.04
N GLY A 170 -10.10 16.61 -1.54
CA GLY A 170 -9.91 16.41 -0.10
C GLY A 170 -9.42 17.67 0.61
N ALA A 171 -8.39 18.32 0.07
CA ALA A 171 -7.88 19.58 0.60
C ALA A 171 -8.94 20.71 0.55
N SER A 172 -9.73 20.78 -0.53
CA SER A 172 -10.84 21.71 -0.65
C SER A 172 -11.93 21.44 0.39
N ALA A 173 -12.30 20.17 0.59
CA ALA A 173 -13.31 19.79 1.58
C ALA A 173 -12.90 20.25 3.00
N MET A 174 -11.64 20.07 3.37
CA MET A 174 -11.12 20.53 4.67
C MET A 174 -11.21 22.05 4.85
N ALA A 175 -11.12 22.84 3.77
CA ALA A 175 -11.25 24.30 3.85
C ALA A 175 -12.70 24.77 4.07
N TRP A 176 -13.71 23.90 3.86
CA TRP A 176 -15.12 24.21 4.10
C TRP A 176 -15.61 23.80 5.49
N GLU A 177 -14.80 23.07 6.26
CA GLU A 177 -15.11 22.63 7.62
C GLU A 177 -14.70 23.67 8.70
N ILE A 178 -14.23 24.86 8.28
CA ILE A 178 -13.80 25.95 9.18
C ILE A 178 -14.94 26.94 9.44
#